data_79451a8cfc8722673027127d5b7c6661
#
_entry.id   79451a8cfc8722673027127d5b7c6661
#
_cell.length_a   1.000
_cell.length_b   1.000
_cell.length_c   1.000
_cell.angle_alpha   90.00
_cell.angle_beta   90.00
_cell.angle_gamma   90.00
#
_symmetry.space_group_name_H-M   'P 1'
#
loop_
_entity.id
_entity.type
_entity.pdbx_description
1 polymer ?
#
loop_
_entity_poly.entity_id
_entity_poly.type
_entity_poly.pdbx_seq_one_letter_code
_entity_poly.pdbx_strand_id
1 'polypeptide(L)'
;AGALVAWQKRCGRHGLPWMVADAYRRWVSEIMLQQTQVAVVKDYFARFMAAFPTVQILAAADDEAVMKLWAGLGYYSRARNLLACARVVVRDFGGVFPKDVETLATLPGIGKSTASAVASFSYGTVAPVVDGNVKRVLTRLFTVTSPVGTVACDQFLWEAAEKLVSKTHPGVFNQAMMDIGATVCTRTKPACMICPLSAWCLAFHEGSQESFPVRKPKKERPVKDAVFTVYLSDGRVWLTEQNEKGVWRGLWTLPAASEAGEDIGCFTHDFSHYRLNARVELVLHKPSTENARGFTRKDAEEGALPAPVKKFLLASEVLAGRF
;
A
#
# COMPACT_ATOMS: atom_id res chain seq x y z
N ALA A 1 4.14 -21.73 18.90
CA ALA A 1 5.01 -21.55 17.72
C ALA A 1 5.07 -22.81 16.85
N GLY A 2 5.34 -24.01 17.42
CA GLY A 2 5.54 -25.25 16.66
C GLY A 2 4.40 -25.62 15.72
N ALA A 3 3.14 -25.57 16.18
CA ALA A 3 1.95 -25.87 15.35
C ALA A 3 1.85 -24.96 14.12
N LEU A 4 2.19 -23.67 14.27
CA LEU A 4 2.18 -22.69 13.19
C LEU A 4 3.28 -22.97 12.16
N VAL A 5 4.49 -23.27 12.61
CA VAL A 5 5.62 -23.61 11.73
C VAL A 5 5.31 -24.88 10.95
N ALA A 6 4.75 -25.91 11.60
CA ALA A 6 4.34 -27.14 10.93
C ALA A 6 3.21 -26.93 9.92
N TRP A 7 2.23 -26.11 10.26
CA TRP A 7 1.13 -25.75 9.36
C TRP A 7 1.63 -24.99 8.14
N GLN A 8 2.51 -23.98 8.32
CA GLN A 8 3.05 -23.19 7.23
C GLN A 8 3.76 -24.07 6.19
N LYS A 9 4.57 -25.02 6.65
CA LYS A 9 5.30 -25.93 5.76
C LYS A 9 4.39 -26.79 4.89
N ARG A 10 3.17 -27.12 5.36
CA ARG A 10 2.22 -28.02 4.66
C ARG A 10 1.12 -27.28 3.91
N CYS A 11 0.59 -26.22 4.51
CA CYS A 11 -0.66 -25.58 4.06
C CYS A 11 -0.51 -24.08 3.79
N GLY A 12 0.63 -23.47 4.13
CA GLY A 12 0.88 -22.07 3.88
C GLY A 12 1.01 -21.73 2.40
N ARG A 13 0.96 -20.47 2.06
CA ARG A 13 1.22 -19.99 0.70
C ARG A 13 2.70 -20.16 0.37
N HIS A 14 2.98 -20.74 -0.77
CA HIS A 14 4.32 -20.92 -1.31
C HIS A 14 4.39 -20.33 -2.73
N GLY A 15 5.60 -20.03 -3.20
CA GLY A 15 5.83 -19.58 -4.57
C GLY A 15 5.38 -18.15 -4.87
N LEU A 16 5.22 -17.29 -3.84
CA LEU A 16 5.06 -15.86 -4.11
C LEU A 16 6.41 -15.27 -4.55
N PRO A 17 6.43 -14.38 -5.57
CA PRO A 17 7.67 -13.90 -6.20
C PRO A 17 8.68 -13.24 -5.24
N TRP A 18 8.19 -12.75 -4.10
CA TRP A 18 8.98 -12.09 -3.07
C TRP A 18 9.37 -13.00 -1.90
N MET A 19 9.02 -14.30 -1.93
CA MET A 19 9.41 -15.27 -0.89
C MET A 19 10.86 -15.74 -1.10
N VAL A 20 11.76 -14.79 -1.05
CA VAL A 20 13.21 -14.99 -1.21
C VAL A 20 13.94 -14.33 -0.04
N ALA A 21 15.19 -14.71 0.20
CA ALA A 21 16.01 -14.14 1.27
C ALA A 21 16.57 -12.74 0.97
N ASP A 22 16.36 -12.22 -0.23
CA ASP A 22 16.81 -10.91 -0.64
C ASP A 22 16.01 -9.80 0.07
N ALA A 23 16.70 -9.00 0.88
CA ALA A 23 16.07 -7.96 1.70
C ALA A 23 15.44 -6.84 0.86
N TYR A 24 16.05 -6.47 -0.28
CA TYR A 24 15.51 -5.47 -1.18
C TYR A 24 14.15 -5.92 -1.76
N ARG A 25 14.10 -7.14 -2.32
CA ARG A 25 12.87 -7.71 -2.89
C ARG A 25 11.79 -7.89 -1.83
N ARG A 26 12.18 -8.35 -0.65
CA ARG A 26 11.24 -8.51 0.47
C ARG A 26 10.68 -7.16 0.90
N TRP A 27 11.52 -6.16 1.11
CA TRP A 27 11.10 -4.83 1.48
C TRP A 27 10.14 -4.19 0.45
N VAL A 28 10.48 -4.23 -0.85
CA VAL A 28 9.59 -3.70 -1.90
C VAL A 28 8.22 -4.36 -1.84
N SER A 29 8.16 -5.69 -1.70
CA SER A 29 6.89 -6.40 -1.60
C SER A 29 6.09 -6.02 -0.35
N GLU A 30 6.73 -5.88 0.81
CA GLU A 30 6.07 -5.47 2.05
C GLU A 30 5.44 -4.08 1.92
N ILE A 31 6.13 -3.13 1.28
CA ILE A 31 5.58 -1.79 1.01
C ILE A 31 4.42 -1.86 0.00
N MET A 32 4.51 -2.66 -1.06
CA MET A 32 3.44 -2.81 -2.04
C MET A 32 2.19 -3.47 -1.44
N LEU A 33 2.37 -4.44 -0.55
CA LEU A 33 1.29 -5.18 0.12
C LEU A 33 0.55 -4.37 1.18
N GLN A 34 1.07 -3.22 1.61
CA GLN A 34 0.34 -2.34 2.52
C GLN A 34 -0.98 -1.90 1.86
N GLN A 35 -2.11 -2.34 2.42
CA GLN A 35 -3.46 -2.03 1.95
C GLN A 35 -3.75 -2.42 0.47
N THR A 36 -2.98 -3.35 -0.09
CA THR A 36 -3.15 -3.84 -1.47
C THR A 36 -3.20 -5.37 -1.48
N GLN A 37 -4.07 -5.94 -2.29
CA GLN A 37 -4.24 -7.39 -2.39
C GLN A 37 -3.08 -8.05 -3.13
N VAL A 38 -2.72 -9.27 -2.72
CA VAL A 38 -1.63 -10.08 -3.30
C VAL A 38 -1.78 -10.24 -4.82
N ALA A 39 -3.00 -10.49 -5.31
CA ALA A 39 -3.26 -10.67 -6.73
C ALA A 39 -2.83 -9.44 -7.56
N VAL A 40 -3.13 -8.24 -7.06
CA VAL A 40 -2.73 -6.98 -7.72
C VAL A 40 -1.22 -6.78 -7.63
N VAL A 41 -0.63 -7.03 -6.45
CA VAL A 41 0.80 -6.78 -6.21
C VAL A 41 1.71 -7.65 -7.08
N LYS A 42 1.31 -8.87 -7.46
CA LYS A 42 2.14 -9.75 -8.29
C LYS A 42 2.62 -9.08 -9.57
N ASP A 43 1.71 -8.49 -10.33
CA ASP A 43 2.04 -7.86 -11.62
C ASP A 43 2.84 -6.57 -11.43
N TYR A 44 2.49 -5.77 -10.43
CA TYR A 44 3.24 -4.56 -10.09
C TYR A 44 4.66 -4.88 -9.64
N PHE A 45 4.82 -5.88 -8.78
CA PHE A 45 6.12 -6.32 -8.31
C PHE A 45 7.01 -6.83 -9.45
N ALA A 46 6.47 -7.64 -10.36
CA ALA A 46 7.23 -8.13 -11.50
C ALA A 46 7.75 -6.98 -12.39
N ARG A 47 6.88 -6.04 -12.75
CA ARG A 47 7.25 -4.86 -13.56
C ARG A 47 8.25 -3.97 -12.84
N PHE A 48 8.07 -3.76 -11.53
CA PHE A 48 8.95 -2.95 -10.72
C PHE A 48 10.35 -3.57 -10.59
N MET A 49 10.42 -4.88 -10.36
CA MET A 49 11.69 -5.60 -10.28
C MET A 49 12.40 -5.69 -11.63
N ALA A 50 11.68 -5.70 -12.75
CA ALA A 50 12.28 -5.62 -14.08
C ALA A 50 12.94 -4.26 -14.34
N ALA A 51 12.31 -3.17 -13.91
CA ALA A 51 12.84 -1.81 -14.07
C ALA A 51 13.93 -1.47 -13.03
N PHE A 52 13.74 -1.92 -11.79
CA PHE A 52 14.63 -1.62 -10.67
C PHE A 52 15.07 -2.92 -9.97
N PRO A 53 15.95 -3.71 -10.58
CA PRO A 53 16.36 -5.02 -10.05
C PRO A 53 17.18 -4.95 -8.76
N THR A 54 17.79 -3.79 -8.46
CA THR A 54 18.60 -3.58 -7.25
C THR A 54 18.24 -2.25 -6.57
N VAL A 55 18.59 -2.14 -5.29
CA VAL A 55 18.35 -0.90 -4.52
C VAL A 55 19.17 0.28 -5.07
N GLN A 56 20.35 0.03 -5.66
CA GLN A 56 21.18 1.05 -6.27
C GLN A 56 20.52 1.64 -7.52
N ILE A 57 19.93 0.79 -8.38
CA ILE A 57 19.22 1.24 -9.57
C ILE A 57 17.97 2.02 -9.17
N LEU A 58 17.23 1.56 -8.16
CA LEU A 58 16.10 2.30 -7.63
C LEU A 58 16.52 3.65 -7.03
N ALA A 59 17.60 3.71 -6.26
CA ALA A 59 18.08 4.96 -5.63
C ALA A 59 18.47 6.02 -6.66
N ALA A 60 18.99 5.60 -7.81
CA ALA A 60 19.38 6.47 -8.94
C ALA A 60 18.22 6.87 -9.84
N ALA A 61 17.03 6.29 -9.64
CA ALA A 61 15.88 6.55 -10.50
C ALA A 61 15.29 7.93 -10.26
N ASP A 62 14.67 8.48 -11.32
CA ASP A 62 13.86 9.68 -11.25
C ASP A 62 12.54 9.42 -10.53
N ASP A 63 12.06 10.40 -9.81
CA ASP A 63 10.79 10.34 -9.08
C ASP A 63 9.61 9.99 -10.03
N GLU A 64 9.57 10.59 -11.24
CA GLU A 64 8.53 10.32 -12.25
C GLU A 64 8.54 8.86 -12.71
N ALA A 65 9.71 8.26 -12.93
CA ALA A 65 9.83 6.87 -13.35
C ALA A 65 9.27 5.90 -12.29
N VAL A 66 9.56 6.16 -11.01
CA VAL A 66 9.02 5.37 -9.90
C VAL A 66 7.50 5.56 -9.78
N MET A 67 7.01 6.80 -9.88
CA MET A 67 5.59 7.10 -9.79
C MET A 67 4.79 6.49 -10.95
N LYS A 68 5.35 6.46 -12.17
CA LYS A 68 4.74 5.81 -13.35
C LYS A 68 4.52 4.31 -13.10
N LEU A 69 5.51 3.60 -12.59
CA LEU A 69 5.39 2.17 -12.27
C LEU A 69 4.48 1.89 -11.06
N TRP A 70 4.28 2.88 -10.18
CA TRP A 70 3.38 2.76 -9.04
C TRP A 70 1.94 3.17 -9.35
N ALA A 71 1.71 3.84 -10.48
CA ALA A 71 0.40 4.38 -10.84
C ALA A 71 -0.68 3.28 -10.84
N GLY A 72 -1.77 3.52 -10.11
CA GLY A 72 -2.87 2.57 -9.92
C GLY A 72 -2.82 1.76 -8.61
N LEU A 73 -1.65 1.62 -7.94
CA LEU A 73 -1.57 0.98 -6.62
C LEU A 73 -2.16 1.83 -5.48
N GLY A 74 -2.28 3.13 -5.69
CA GLY A 74 -2.74 4.06 -4.65
C GLY A 74 -1.72 4.30 -3.53
N TYR A 75 -2.09 5.17 -2.56
CA TYR A 75 -1.22 5.53 -1.44
C TYR A 75 0.21 5.91 -1.88
N TYR A 76 0.30 6.88 -2.77
CA TYR A 76 1.52 7.28 -3.47
C TYR A 76 2.67 7.76 -2.55
N SER A 77 2.35 8.12 -1.30
CA SER A 77 3.37 8.36 -0.28
C SER A 77 4.28 7.15 -0.05
N ARG A 78 3.77 5.93 -0.30
CA ARG A 78 4.58 4.70 -0.21
C ARG A 78 5.68 4.69 -1.26
N ALA A 79 5.36 5.06 -2.51
CA ALA A 79 6.35 5.13 -3.60
C ALA A 79 7.44 6.17 -3.32
N ARG A 80 7.04 7.37 -2.85
CA ARG A 80 7.99 8.42 -2.47
C ARG A 80 8.89 7.99 -1.31
N ASN A 81 8.31 7.42 -0.27
CA ASN A 81 9.08 6.90 0.86
C ASN A 81 10.01 5.74 0.46
N LEU A 82 9.54 4.88 -0.47
CA LEU A 82 10.34 3.78 -1.00
C LEU A 82 11.57 4.31 -1.74
N LEU A 83 11.42 5.30 -2.59
CA LEU A 83 12.55 5.93 -3.27
C LEU A 83 13.49 6.66 -2.28
N ALA A 84 12.94 7.42 -1.34
CA ALA A 84 13.72 8.08 -0.30
C ALA A 84 14.49 7.08 0.56
N CYS A 85 13.87 5.96 0.93
CA CYS A 85 14.51 4.88 1.67
C CYS A 85 15.64 4.23 0.86
N ALA A 86 15.44 3.94 -0.43
CA ALA A 86 16.48 3.40 -1.30
C ALA A 86 17.71 4.31 -1.34
N ARG A 87 17.50 5.62 -1.47
CA ARG A 87 18.58 6.63 -1.45
C ARG A 87 19.35 6.63 -0.12
N VAL A 88 18.65 6.50 1.02
CA VAL A 88 19.27 6.39 2.35
C VAL A 88 20.04 5.08 2.48
N VAL A 89 19.48 3.95 2.05
CA VAL A 89 20.16 2.64 2.13
C VAL A 89 21.45 2.65 1.29
N VAL A 90 21.44 3.25 0.12
CA VAL A 90 22.66 3.35 -0.71
C VAL A 90 23.68 4.30 -0.10
N ARG A 91 23.27 5.48 0.36
CA ARG A 91 24.14 6.51 0.90
C ARG A 91 24.78 6.12 2.23
N ASP A 92 23.97 5.61 3.17
CA ASP A 92 24.36 5.45 4.57
C ASP A 92 24.75 4.00 4.91
N PHE A 93 24.28 3.02 4.12
CA PHE A 93 24.51 1.59 4.36
C PHE A 93 25.15 0.86 3.17
N GLY A 94 25.70 1.60 2.19
CA GLY A 94 26.39 1.00 1.03
C GLY A 94 25.51 0.09 0.16
N GLY A 95 24.19 0.27 0.21
CA GLY A 95 23.24 -0.55 -0.55
C GLY A 95 22.86 -1.88 0.11
N VAL A 96 23.21 -2.07 1.38
CA VAL A 96 22.87 -3.27 2.17
C VAL A 96 21.89 -2.88 3.26
N PHE A 97 20.74 -3.57 3.33
CA PHE A 97 19.75 -3.31 4.39
C PHE A 97 20.28 -3.74 5.75
N PRO A 98 20.07 -2.92 6.82
CA PRO A 98 20.36 -3.32 8.19
C PRO A 98 19.65 -4.61 8.59
N LYS A 99 20.21 -5.36 9.53
CA LYS A 99 19.65 -6.63 10.01
C LYS A 99 18.79 -6.47 11.26
N ASP A 100 18.99 -5.40 12.00
CA ASP A 100 18.27 -5.10 13.22
C ASP A 100 17.02 -4.27 12.95
N VAL A 101 16.00 -4.52 13.76
CA VAL A 101 14.66 -3.90 13.60
C VAL A 101 14.69 -2.42 13.92
N GLU A 102 15.48 -2.01 14.89
CA GLU A 102 15.58 -0.64 15.38
C GLU A 102 16.11 0.27 14.26
N THR A 103 17.22 -0.09 13.65
CA THR A 103 17.81 0.67 12.53
C THR A 103 16.90 0.64 11.31
N LEU A 104 16.31 -0.52 10.96
CA LEU A 104 15.35 -0.59 9.85
C LEU A 104 14.15 0.33 10.06
N ALA A 105 13.66 0.46 11.29
CA ALA A 105 12.49 1.30 11.61
C ALA A 105 12.78 2.81 11.54
N THR A 106 14.05 3.24 11.46
CA THR A 106 14.43 4.64 11.23
C THR A 106 14.34 5.04 9.76
N LEU A 107 14.31 4.06 8.85
CA LEU A 107 14.31 4.33 7.42
C LEU A 107 12.97 4.88 6.91
N PRO A 108 12.97 5.76 5.89
CA PRO A 108 11.77 6.37 5.36
C PRO A 108 10.68 5.34 4.98
N GLY A 109 9.49 5.48 5.57
CA GLY A 109 8.32 4.63 5.27
C GLY A 109 8.38 3.21 5.84
N ILE A 110 9.39 2.87 6.64
CA ILE A 110 9.50 1.58 7.32
C ILE A 110 9.03 1.74 8.77
N GLY A 111 7.86 1.19 9.08
CA GLY A 111 7.37 1.08 10.46
C GLY A 111 7.84 -0.23 11.12
N LYS A 112 7.63 -0.35 12.45
CA LYS A 112 8.05 -1.53 13.26
C LYS A 112 7.67 -2.86 12.61
N SER A 113 6.45 -3.01 12.07
CA SER A 113 6.00 -4.27 11.45
C SER A 113 6.76 -4.59 10.15
N THR A 114 6.98 -3.60 9.29
CA THR A 114 7.77 -3.76 8.06
C THR A 114 9.23 -4.05 8.37
N ALA A 115 9.83 -3.36 9.35
CA ALA A 115 11.17 -3.60 9.83
C ALA A 115 11.33 -5.05 10.31
N SER A 116 10.40 -5.52 11.16
CA SER A 116 10.37 -6.91 11.65
C SER A 116 10.24 -7.92 10.51
N ALA A 117 9.41 -7.62 9.49
CA ALA A 117 9.24 -8.49 8.34
C ALA A 117 10.55 -8.62 7.54
N VAL A 118 11.18 -7.49 7.18
CA VAL A 118 12.47 -7.50 6.46
C VAL A 118 13.53 -8.23 7.26
N ALA A 119 13.71 -7.92 8.55
CA ALA A 119 14.69 -8.54 9.42
C ALA A 119 14.46 -10.07 9.58
N SER A 120 13.21 -10.46 9.81
CA SER A 120 12.87 -11.86 10.06
C SER A 120 12.93 -12.72 8.81
N PHE A 121 12.43 -12.24 7.67
CA PHE A 121 12.38 -13.00 6.42
C PHE A 121 13.73 -13.08 5.72
N SER A 122 14.55 -12.01 5.79
CA SER A 122 15.80 -11.95 5.05
C SER A 122 17.01 -12.39 5.88
N TYR A 123 16.97 -12.19 7.18
CA TYR A 123 18.14 -12.42 8.04
C TYR A 123 17.87 -13.44 9.17
N GLY A 124 16.63 -13.89 9.34
CA GLY A 124 16.27 -14.82 10.42
C GLY A 124 16.25 -14.16 11.80
N THR A 125 16.20 -12.84 11.86
CA THR A 125 16.10 -12.10 13.13
C THR A 125 14.82 -12.48 13.85
N VAL A 126 14.90 -12.76 15.15
CA VAL A 126 13.75 -13.09 16.00
C VAL A 126 12.97 -11.82 16.29
N ALA A 127 12.05 -11.48 15.41
CA ALA A 127 11.20 -10.31 15.51
C ALA A 127 9.79 -10.66 15.02
N PRO A 128 8.72 -10.30 15.75
CA PRO A 128 7.35 -10.59 15.35
C PRO A 128 6.86 -9.57 14.33
N VAL A 129 6.06 -10.03 13.36
CA VAL A 129 5.30 -9.17 12.45
C VAL A 129 3.90 -8.99 12.99
N VAL A 130 3.43 -7.74 13.10
CA VAL A 130 2.07 -7.40 13.56
C VAL A 130 1.38 -6.53 12.53
N ASP A 131 0.98 -7.15 11.42
CA ASP A 131 0.16 -6.52 10.37
C ASP A 131 -1.34 -6.61 10.65
N GLY A 132 -2.19 -6.11 9.76
CA GLY A 132 -3.64 -6.17 9.92
C GLY A 132 -4.22 -7.60 9.99
N ASN A 133 -3.57 -8.58 9.36
CA ASN A 133 -3.97 -9.98 9.43
C ASN A 133 -3.60 -10.57 10.79
N VAL A 134 -2.38 -10.34 11.22
CA VAL A 134 -1.88 -10.81 12.53
C VAL A 134 -2.65 -10.15 13.67
N LYS A 135 -2.96 -8.85 13.60
CA LYS A 135 -3.83 -8.16 14.57
C LYS A 135 -5.18 -8.87 14.71
N ARG A 136 -5.81 -9.26 13.60
CA ARG A 136 -7.07 -10.00 13.63
C ARG A 136 -6.94 -11.38 14.27
N VAL A 137 -5.89 -12.12 13.94
CA VAL A 137 -5.62 -13.44 14.54
C VAL A 137 -5.42 -13.31 16.04
N LEU A 138 -4.55 -12.41 16.49
CA LEU A 138 -4.24 -12.22 17.91
C LEU A 138 -5.44 -11.71 18.71
N THR A 139 -6.22 -10.77 18.15
CA THR A 139 -7.42 -10.28 18.85
C THR A 139 -8.47 -11.36 19.07
N ARG A 140 -8.59 -12.32 18.15
CA ARG A 140 -9.48 -13.48 18.29
C ARG A 140 -8.88 -14.54 19.23
N LEU A 141 -7.57 -14.77 19.12
CA LEU A 141 -6.89 -15.75 19.95
C LEU A 141 -7.02 -15.43 21.44
N PHE A 142 -6.98 -14.15 21.79
CA PHE A 142 -6.99 -13.65 23.18
C PHE A 142 -8.25 -12.84 23.55
N THR A 143 -9.28 -12.79 22.71
CA THR A 143 -10.53 -12.03 22.91
C THR A 143 -10.26 -10.58 23.36
N VAL A 144 -9.38 -9.86 22.63
CA VAL A 144 -8.96 -8.51 23.00
C VAL A 144 -10.09 -7.51 22.78
N THR A 145 -10.64 -6.95 23.85
CA THR A 145 -11.79 -6.04 23.84
C THR A 145 -11.42 -4.60 23.54
N SER A 146 -10.15 -4.20 23.71
CA SER A 146 -9.68 -2.88 23.34
C SER A 146 -9.72 -2.69 21.83
N PRO A 147 -10.28 -1.57 21.32
CA PRO A 147 -10.38 -1.33 19.88
C PRO A 147 -9.02 -1.27 19.20
N VAL A 148 -8.88 -1.95 18.05
CA VAL A 148 -7.65 -1.93 17.24
C VAL A 148 -7.27 -0.50 16.85
N GLY A 149 -5.97 -0.18 16.99
CA GLY A 149 -5.42 1.16 16.76
C GLY A 149 -5.56 2.09 17.98
N THR A 150 -5.84 1.55 19.16
CA THR A 150 -5.59 2.22 20.44
C THR A 150 -4.23 1.80 20.98
N VAL A 151 -3.60 2.63 21.77
CA VAL A 151 -2.29 2.35 22.38
C VAL A 151 -2.34 1.04 23.19
N ALA A 152 -3.35 0.86 24.01
CA ALA A 152 -3.52 -0.33 24.84
C ALA A 152 -3.64 -1.62 24.01
N CYS A 153 -4.44 -1.60 22.93
CA CYS A 153 -4.56 -2.76 22.05
C CYS A 153 -3.23 -3.04 21.34
N ASP A 154 -2.60 -2.03 20.75
CA ASP A 154 -1.35 -2.21 20.01
C ASP A 154 -0.22 -2.71 20.92
N GLN A 155 -0.10 -2.19 22.15
CA GLN A 155 0.87 -2.67 23.14
C GLN A 155 0.64 -4.14 23.45
N PHE A 156 -0.59 -4.54 23.81
CA PHE A 156 -0.91 -5.93 24.08
C PHE A 156 -0.55 -6.86 22.91
N LEU A 157 -0.91 -6.46 21.68
CA LEU A 157 -0.67 -7.28 20.49
C LEU A 157 0.83 -7.48 20.20
N TRP A 158 1.64 -6.44 20.42
CA TRP A 158 3.09 -6.53 20.27
C TRP A 158 3.70 -7.43 21.34
N GLU A 159 3.34 -7.26 22.61
CA GLU A 159 3.82 -8.12 23.72
C GLU A 159 3.43 -9.59 23.50
N ALA A 160 2.19 -9.85 23.07
CA ALA A 160 1.74 -11.20 22.76
C ALA A 160 2.53 -11.81 21.60
N ALA A 161 2.75 -11.04 20.52
CA ALA A 161 3.50 -11.49 19.35
C ALA A 161 4.98 -11.78 19.70
N GLU A 162 5.61 -10.97 20.54
CA GLU A 162 6.98 -11.16 21.03
C GLU A 162 7.15 -12.45 21.84
N LYS A 163 6.14 -12.80 22.66
CA LYS A 163 6.13 -14.05 23.42
C LYS A 163 5.89 -15.28 22.53
N LEU A 164 5.15 -15.13 21.43
CA LEU A 164 4.75 -16.24 20.56
C LEU A 164 5.75 -16.55 19.45
N VAL A 165 6.53 -15.57 19.00
CA VAL A 165 7.42 -15.72 17.84
C VAL A 165 8.41 -16.87 18.03
N SER A 166 8.57 -17.70 16.99
CA SER A 166 9.50 -18.82 17.01
C SER A 166 10.95 -18.33 17.12
N LYS A 167 11.69 -18.82 18.07
CA LYS A 167 13.12 -18.51 18.24
C LYS A 167 13.99 -19.19 17.18
N THR A 168 13.54 -20.33 16.63
CA THR A 168 14.30 -21.12 15.65
C THR A 168 13.87 -20.91 14.20
N HIS A 169 12.62 -20.52 13.97
CA HIS A 169 12.06 -20.33 12.63
C HIS A 169 11.19 -19.05 12.56
N PRO A 170 11.75 -17.86 12.88
CA PRO A 170 10.94 -16.63 13.01
C PRO A 170 10.25 -16.24 11.69
N GLY A 171 10.93 -16.32 10.56
CA GLY A 171 10.33 -16.02 9.25
C GLY A 171 9.18 -16.96 8.89
N VAL A 172 9.33 -18.28 9.13
CA VAL A 172 8.26 -19.26 8.88
C VAL A 172 7.05 -19.01 9.78
N PHE A 173 7.30 -18.69 11.05
CA PHE A 173 6.25 -18.33 12.02
C PHE A 173 5.48 -17.08 11.58
N ASN A 174 6.19 -16.01 11.22
CA ASN A 174 5.58 -14.78 10.77
C ASN A 174 4.75 -14.98 9.50
N GLN A 175 5.29 -15.74 8.53
CA GLN A 175 4.53 -16.08 7.33
C GLN A 175 3.28 -16.89 7.67
N ALA A 176 3.35 -17.83 8.62
CA ALA A 176 2.20 -18.61 9.08
C ALA A 176 1.10 -17.71 9.66
N MET A 177 1.46 -16.77 10.52
CA MET A 177 0.52 -15.83 11.14
C MET A 177 -0.18 -14.97 10.08
N MET A 178 0.58 -14.46 9.12
CA MET A 178 0.03 -13.65 8.01
C MET A 178 -0.88 -14.50 7.10
N ASP A 179 -0.46 -15.73 6.78
CA ASP A 179 -1.20 -16.64 5.90
C ASP A 179 -2.50 -17.12 6.54
N ILE A 180 -2.48 -17.51 7.81
CA ILE A 180 -3.69 -17.85 8.57
C ILE A 180 -4.67 -16.69 8.56
N GLY A 181 -4.19 -15.47 8.81
CA GLY A 181 -5.03 -14.29 8.74
C GLY A 181 -5.62 -14.08 7.34
N ALA A 182 -4.86 -14.34 6.29
CA ALA A 182 -5.32 -14.12 4.91
C ALA A 182 -6.27 -15.21 4.40
N THR A 183 -6.11 -16.48 4.84
CA THR A 183 -6.78 -17.64 4.20
C THR A 183 -7.70 -18.44 5.11
N VAL A 184 -7.48 -18.44 6.42
CA VAL A 184 -8.23 -19.24 7.40
C VAL A 184 -9.02 -18.34 8.35
N CYS A 185 -8.34 -17.47 9.08
CA CYS A 185 -8.93 -16.53 10.03
C CYS A 185 -9.41 -15.27 9.31
N THR A 186 -10.25 -15.44 8.29
CA THR A 186 -10.79 -14.36 7.46
C THR A 186 -11.71 -13.43 8.24
N ARG A 187 -11.96 -12.23 7.68
CA ARG A 187 -12.76 -11.19 8.35
C ARG A 187 -14.18 -11.67 8.68
N THR A 188 -14.81 -12.35 7.74
CA THR A 188 -16.14 -12.94 7.86
C THR A 188 -16.04 -14.43 7.64
N LYS A 189 -16.88 -15.22 8.32
CA LYS A 189 -16.94 -16.69 8.20
C LYS A 189 -15.54 -17.36 8.27
N PRO A 190 -14.76 -17.16 9.36
CA PRO A 190 -13.45 -17.79 9.48
C PRO A 190 -13.57 -19.31 9.52
N ALA A 191 -12.65 -20.01 8.88
CA ALA A 191 -12.62 -21.47 8.80
C ALA A 191 -11.95 -22.08 10.06
N CYS A 192 -12.57 -21.89 11.22
CA CYS A 192 -11.99 -22.23 12.52
C CYS A 192 -11.73 -23.74 12.69
N MET A 193 -12.51 -24.61 12.07
CA MET A 193 -12.35 -26.07 12.18
C MET A 193 -11.04 -26.59 11.58
N ILE A 194 -10.46 -25.87 10.62
CA ILE A 194 -9.15 -26.23 10.03
C ILE A 194 -8.00 -25.34 10.54
N CYS A 195 -8.28 -24.45 11.49
CA CYS A 195 -7.29 -23.51 12.01
C CYS A 195 -6.30 -24.22 12.94
N PRO A 196 -4.98 -24.09 12.73
CA PRO A 196 -3.98 -24.71 13.59
C PRO A 196 -3.94 -24.10 15.00
N LEU A 197 -4.66 -23.00 15.24
CA LEU A 197 -4.77 -22.33 16.53
C LEU A 197 -6.10 -22.60 17.25
N SER A 198 -7.01 -23.39 16.67
CA SER A 198 -8.36 -23.60 17.21
C SER A 198 -8.37 -24.07 18.68
N ALA A 199 -7.45 -24.98 19.04
CA ALA A 199 -7.34 -25.50 20.40
C ALA A 199 -7.00 -24.44 21.49
N TRP A 200 -6.48 -23.29 21.09
CA TRP A 200 -6.06 -22.22 22.01
C TRP A 200 -6.84 -20.91 21.76
N CYS A 201 -7.77 -20.89 20.79
CA CYS A 201 -8.44 -19.67 20.40
C CYS A 201 -9.67 -19.42 21.29
N LEU A 202 -9.58 -18.43 22.17
CA LEU A 202 -10.67 -18.10 23.09
C LEU A 202 -11.94 -17.70 22.32
N ALA A 203 -11.85 -16.85 21.31
CA ALA A 203 -13.01 -16.45 20.51
C ALA A 203 -13.68 -17.66 19.82
N PHE A 204 -12.95 -18.70 19.44
CA PHE A 204 -13.52 -19.91 18.88
C PHE A 204 -14.29 -20.72 19.93
N HIS A 205 -13.73 -20.88 21.11
CA HIS A 205 -14.38 -21.59 22.21
C HIS A 205 -15.64 -20.89 22.71
N GLU A 206 -15.65 -19.55 22.63
CA GLU A 206 -16.80 -18.71 23.02
C GLU A 206 -17.82 -18.51 21.89
N GLY A 207 -17.54 -18.95 20.66
CA GLY A 207 -18.38 -18.65 19.48
C GLY A 207 -18.41 -17.18 19.08
N SER A 208 -17.41 -16.38 19.51
CA SER A 208 -17.39 -14.91 19.41
C SER A 208 -16.45 -14.36 18.33
N GLN A 209 -16.01 -15.17 17.35
CA GLN A 209 -14.99 -14.80 16.37
C GLN A 209 -15.31 -13.54 15.58
N GLU A 210 -16.57 -13.34 15.23
CA GLU A 210 -16.99 -12.18 14.41
C GLU A 210 -17.06 -10.87 15.20
N SER A 211 -17.06 -10.95 16.53
CA SER A 211 -16.98 -9.79 17.42
C SER A 211 -15.58 -9.16 17.44
N PHE A 212 -14.56 -9.89 16.97
CA PHE A 212 -13.17 -9.43 16.96
C PHE A 212 -12.60 -9.31 15.54
N PRO A 213 -11.76 -8.31 15.29
CA PRO A 213 -11.30 -7.25 16.19
C PRO A 213 -12.37 -6.20 16.48
N VAL A 214 -12.42 -5.71 17.71
CA VAL A 214 -13.23 -4.54 18.08
C VAL A 214 -12.73 -3.33 17.32
N ARG A 215 -13.64 -2.54 16.75
CA ARG A 215 -13.31 -1.38 15.92
C ARG A 215 -13.68 -0.09 16.62
N LYS A 216 -12.88 0.94 16.37
CA LYS A 216 -13.30 2.30 16.68
C LYS A 216 -14.55 2.67 15.87
N PRO A 217 -15.49 3.45 16.44
CA PRO A 217 -16.59 4.00 15.67
C PRO A 217 -16.08 4.69 14.40
N LYS A 218 -16.77 4.46 13.29
CA LYS A 218 -16.44 5.16 12.04
C LYS A 218 -16.80 6.63 12.18
N LYS A 219 -15.83 7.50 11.95
CA LYS A 219 -16.13 8.92 11.72
C LYS A 219 -16.74 9.07 10.33
N GLU A 220 -17.74 9.93 10.21
CA GLU A 220 -18.25 10.34 8.90
C GLU A 220 -17.11 10.98 8.11
N ARG A 221 -17.06 10.63 6.82
CA ARG A 221 -16.08 11.24 5.92
C ARG A 221 -16.67 12.52 5.35
N PRO A 222 -16.00 13.68 5.51
CA PRO A 222 -16.45 14.89 4.88
C PRO A 222 -16.48 14.73 3.36
N VAL A 223 -17.40 15.40 2.71
CA VAL A 223 -17.46 15.54 1.26
C VAL A 223 -16.79 16.85 0.90
N LYS A 224 -15.95 16.83 -0.13
CA LYS A 224 -15.32 18.02 -0.72
C LYS A 224 -15.70 18.12 -2.18
N ASP A 225 -16.23 19.25 -2.56
CA ASP A 225 -16.52 19.59 -3.96
C ASP A 225 -15.34 20.36 -4.53
N ALA A 226 -14.98 20.07 -5.77
CA ALA A 226 -13.92 20.78 -6.51
C ALA A 226 -14.28 20.88 -7.97
N VAL A 227 -13.80 21.95 -8.63
CA VAL A 227 -13.90 22.14 -10.07
C VAL A 227 -12.50 22.08 -10.65
N PHE A 228 -12.34 21.26 -11.67
CA PHE A 228 -11.10 21.08 -12.40
C PHE A 228 -11.28 21.48 -13.86
N THR A 229 -10.18 21.90 -14.48
CA THR A 229 -10.19 22.25 -15.90
C THR A 229 -9.39 21.25 -16.72
N VAL A 230 -9.96 20.78 -17.83
CA VAL A 230 -9.24 20.17 -18.94
C VAL A 230 -8.89 21.27 -19.93
N TYR A 231 -7.63 21.61 -20.02
CA TYR A 231 -7.14 22.46 -21.11
C TYR A 231 -6.80 21.57 -22.29
N LEU A 232 -7.41 21.85 -23.46
CA LEU A 232 -7.21 21.08 -24.67
C LEU A 232 -6.68 22.00 -25.77
N SER A 233 -5.49 21.73 -26.27
CA SER A 233 -4.86 22.44 -27.37
C SER A 233 -3.87 21.57 -28.12
N ASP A 234 -3.77 21.70 -29.41
CA ASP A 234 -2.82 21.00 -30.30
C ASP A 234 -2.89 19.45 -30.14
N GLY A 235 -4.11 18.91 -30.00
CA GLY A 235 -4.32 17.46 -29.79
C GLY A 235 -3.74 16.92 -28.48
N ARG A 236 -3.62 17.76 -27.45
CA ARG A 236 -3.08 17.40 -26.14
C ARG A 236 -3.96 17.95 -25.02
N VAL A 237 -4.12 17.16 -23.96
CA VAL A 237 -4.61 17.66 -22.67
C VAL A 237 -3.45 18.17 -21.84
N TRP A 238 -3.61 19.31 -21.19
CA TRP A 238 -2.57 19.93 -20.37
C TRP A 238 -2.85 19.66 -18.91
N LEU A 239 -1.90 19.00 -18.25
CA LEU A 239 -1.95 18.64 -16.84
C LEU A 239 -0.87 19.38 -16.07
N THR A 240 -1.09 19.58 -14.78
CA THR A 240 -0.11 20.16 -13.86
C THR A 240 0.40 19.12 -12.89
N GLU A 241 1.67 19.19 -12.53
CA GLU A 241 2.22 18.34 -11.48
C GLU A 241 1.76 18.84 -10.12
N GLN A 242 1.21 17.93 -9.31
CA GLN A 242 0.81 18.24 -7.95
C GLN A 242 2.01 18.22 -7.01
N ASN A 243 2.59 19.38 -6.73
CA ASN A 243 3.78 19.53 -5.90
C ASN A 243 3.48 19.82 -4.43
N GLU A 244 2.27 20.30 -4.11
CA GLU A 244 1.86 20.60 -2.75
C GLU A 244 1.65 19.35 -1.88
N LYS A 245 1.75 19.55 -0.56
CA LYS A 245 1.41 18.48 0.40
C LYS A 245 -0.07 18.11 0.28
N GLY A 246 -0.34 16.82 0.10
CA GLY A 246 -1.71 16.33 -0.04
C GLY A 246 -1.80 15.01 -0.79
N VAL A 247 -3.03 14.69 -1.17
CA VAL A 247 -3.32 13.55 -2.07
C VAL A 247 -2.76 13.86 -3.46
N TRP A 248 -2.35 12.83 -4.18
CA TRP A 248 -1.82 12.91 -5.54
C TRP A 248 -0.49 13.67 -5.72
N ARG A 249 0.19 14.06 -4.63
CA ARG A 249 1.49 14.70 -4.74
C ARG A 249 2.47 13.88 -5.58
N GLY A 250 3.16 14.54 -6.53
CA GLY A 250 4.07 13.92 -7.50
C GLY A 250 3.35 13.20 -8.65
N LEU A 251 2.05 13.47 -8.86
CA LEU A 251 1.29 12.99 -10.01
C LEU A 251 0.86 14.16 -10.88
N TRP A 252 0.70 13.89 -12.17
CA TRP A 252 0.09 14.78 -13.12
C TRP A 252 -1.42 14.73 -12.99
N THR A 253 -2.05 15.88 -12.73
CA THR A 253 -3.50 15.97 -12.50
C THR A 253 -4.10 17.15 -13.25
N LEU A 254 -5.42 17.18 -13.33
CA LEU A 254 -6.14 18.35 -13.83
C LEU A 254 -5.87 19.54 -12.91
N PRO A 255 -5.55 20.72 -13.44
CA PRO A 255 -5.47 21.95 -12.66
C PRO A 255 -6.84 22.30 -12.06
N ALA A 256 -6.82 22.98 -10.91
CA ALA A 256 -8.04 23.58 -10.36
C ALA A 256 -8.56 24.65 -11.34
N ALA A 257 -9.88 24.79 -11.46
CA ALA A 257 -10.48 25.77 -12.33
C ALA A 257 -10.09 27.19 -11.91
N SER A 258 -9.55 27.95 -12.86
CA SER A 258 -9.19 29.36 -12.70
C SER A 258 -9.99 30.28 -13.63
N GLU A 259 -10.74 29.71 -14.54
CA GLU A 259 -11.61 30.38 -15.49
C GLU A 259 -12.83 29.50 -15.81
N ALA A 260 -13.88 30.09 -16.38
CA ALA A 260 -15.08 29.34 -16.75
C ALA A 260 -14.83 28.54 -18.03
N GLY A 261 -15.29 27.29 -18.04
CA GLY A 261 -15.23 26.41 -19.20
C GLY A 261 -16.57 25.72 -19.46
N GLU A 262 -16.63 24.94 -20.54
CA GLU A 262 -17.78 24.07 -20.84
C GLU A 262 -17.80 22.88 -19.89
N ASP A 263 -18.94 22.61 -19.23
CA ASP A 263 -19.08 21.42 -18.37
C ASP A 263 -19.03 20.15 -19.23
N ILE A 264 -18.03 19.30 -19.01
CA ILE A 264 -17.85 18.04 -19.73
C ILE A 264 -18.05 16.81 -18.84
N GLY A 265 -18.58 17.00 -17.62
CA GLY A 265 -18.95 15.92 -16.71
C GLY A 265 -18.29 15.98 -15.34
N CYS A 266 -18.41 14.89 -14.63
CA CYS A 266 -17.93 14.80 -13.26
C CYS A 266 -17.37 13.42 -12.94
N PHE A 267 -16.59 13.33 -11.86
CA PHE A 267 -16.23 12.06 -11.26
C PHE A 267 -16.20 12.16 -9.74
N THR A 268 -16.36 11.03 -9.06
CA THR A 268 -16.22 10.94 -7.60
C THR A 268 -15.03 10.05 -7.25
N HIS A 269 -14.37 10.36 -6.13
CA HIS A 269 -13.30 9.52 -5.61
C HIS A 269 -13.32 9.48 -4.09
N ASP A 270 -13.29 8.26 -3.53
CA ASP A 270 -13.23 8.04 -2.10
C ASP A 270 -11.78 7.93 -1.61
N PHE A 271 -11.30 8.97 -0.94
CA PHE A 271 -10.08 8.90 -0.16
C PHE A 271 -10.36 8.27 1.22
N SER A 272 -9.31 7.90 1.94
CA SER A 272 -9.45 7.34 3.31
C SER A 272 -10.09 8.33 4.30
N HIS A 273 -9.97 9.64 4.08
CA HIS A 273 -10.35 10.70 5.03
C HIS A 273 -11.40 11.68 4.49
N TYR A 274 -11.74 11.67 3.20
CA TYR A 274 -12.84 12.43 2.60
C TYR A 274 -13.30 11.79 1.28
N ARG A 275 -14.48 12.22 0.80
CA ARG A 275 -14.96 11.97 -0.57
C ARG A 275 -14.76 13.22 -1.39
N LEU A 276 -14.20 13.08 -2.59
CA LEU A 276 -14.09 14.14 -3.58
C LEU A 276 -15.23 13.98 -4.60
N ASN A 277 -16.01 15.04 -4.80
CA ASN A 277 -16.86 15.23 -5.97
C ASN A 277 -16.16 16.24 -6.88
N ALA A 278 -15.77 15.83 -8.05
CA ALA A 278 -15.07 16.66 -9.01
C ALA A 278 -15.99 16.98 -10.20
N ARG A 279 -16.25 18.26 -10.46
CA ARG A 279 -16.81 18.73 -11.72
C ARG A 279 -15.66 19.08 -12.64
N VAL A 280 -15.79 18.81 -13.93
CA VAL A 280 -14.73 19.03 -14.91
C VAL A 280 -15.22 19.92 -16.03
N GLU A 281 -14.50 20.98 -16.29
CA GLU A 281 -14.78 21.96 -17.34
C GLU A 281 -13.70 21.91 -18.42
N LEU A 282 -14.08 22.13 -19.68
CA LEU A 282 -13.21 22.15 -20.86
C LEU A 282 -12.91 23.56 -21.26
N VAL A 283 -11.65 23.85 -21.54
CA VAL A 283 -11.16 25.10 -22.08
C VAL A 283 -10.25 24.77 -23.27
N LEU A 284 -10.44 25.50 -24.40
CA LEU A 284 -9.80 25.20 -25.68
C LEU A 284 -8.55 26.04 -25.97
N HIS A 285 -7.69 26.18 -24.97
CA HIS A 285 -6.36 26.80 -25.11
C HIS A 285 -5.38 26.19 -24.10
N LYS A 286 -4.13 26.61 -24.12
CA LYS A 286 -3.11 26.22 -23.15
C LYS A 286 -3.28 26.96 -21.84
N PRO A 287 -3.03 26.30 -20.68
CA PRO A 287 -3.01 27.00 -19.40
C PRO A 287 -1.86 28.02 -19.36
N SER A 288 -2.06 29.10 -18.61
CA SER A 288 -1.05 30.15 -18.43
C SER A 288 0.06 29.77 -17.42
N THR A 289 0.04 28.56 -16.86
CA THR A 289 1.01 28.13 -15.83
C THR A 289 2.22 27.44 -16.46
N GLU A 290 3.42 27.76 -15.96
CA GLU A 290 4.69 27.22 -16.47
C GLU A 290 4.89 25.74 -16.13
N ASN A 291 4.25 25.21 -15.09
CA ASN A 291 4.37 23.80 -14.68
C ASN A 291 3.32 22.88 -15.32
N ALA A 292 2.71 23.31 -16.42
CA ALA A 292 1.81 22.50 -17.20
C ALA A 292 2.56 21.75 -18.32
N ARG A 293 2.19 20.48 -18.53
CA ARG A 293 2.70 19.62 -19.59
C ARG A 293 1.57 19.07 -20.44
N GLY A 294 1.75 19.09 -21.76
CA GLY A 294 0.79 18.54 -22.72
C GLY A 294 0.94 17.01 -22.83
N PHE A 295 -0.17 16.29 -22.67
CA PHE A 295 -0.25 14.83 -22.75
C PHE A 295 -1.09 14.44 -23.97
N THR A 296 -0.55 13.56 -24.81
CA THR A 296 -1.35 12.79 -25.77
C THR A 296 -2.14 11.72 -25.02
N ARG A 297 -3.10 11.08 -25.70
CA ARG A 297 -3.85 9.95 -25.13
C ARG A 297 -2.94 8.84 -24.64
N LYS A 298 -1.90 8.49 -25.43
CA LYS A 298 -0.89 7.51 -25.04
C LYS A 298 -0.11 7.94 -23.78
N ASP A 299 0.30 9.22 -23.71
CA ASP A 299 0.98 9.74 -22.53
C ASP A 299 0.09 9.67 -21.29
N ALA A 300 -1.22 9.94 -21.43
CA ALA A 300 -2.17 9.82 -20.33
C ALA A 300 -2.41 8.36 -19.91
N GLU A 301 -2.42 7.42 -20.86
CA GLU A 301 -2.52 5.98 -20.59
C GLU A 301 -1.30 5.44 -19.82
N GLU A 302 -0.10 5.90 -20.16
CA GLU A 302 1.15 5.43 -19.57
C GLU A 302 1.65 6.29 -18.40
N GLY A 303 1.17 7.51 -18.28
CA GLY A 303 1.67 8.51 -17.33
C GLY A 303 1.31 8.25 -15.87
N ALA A 304 2.02 8.94 -14.99
CA ALA A 304 1.80 8.96 -13.55
C ALA A 304 0.60 9.85 -13.19
N LEU A 305 -0.62 9.43 -13.54
CA LEU A 305 -1.86 10.12 -13.25
C LEU A 305 -2.64 9.42 -12.12
N PRO A 306 -3.43 10.17 -11.31
CA PRO A 306 -4.41 9.58 -10.40
C PRO A 306 -5.43 8.73 -11.16
N ALA A 307 -5.76 7.56 -10.65
CA ALA A 307 -6.69 6.65 -11.31
C ALA A 307 -8.04 7.29 -11.73
N PRO A 308 -8.73 8.11 -10.90
CA PRO A 308 -9.98 8.74 -11.31
C PRO A 308 -9.78 9.77 -12.42
N VAL A 309 -8.68 10.53 -12.43
CA VAL A 309 -8.35 11.48 -13.50
C VAL A 309 -8.07 10.74 -14.81
N LYS A 310 -7.20 9.72 -14.75
CA LYS A 310 -6.91 8.87 -15.92
C LYS A 310 -8.19 8.27 -16.50
N LYS A 311 -9.04 7.66 -15.64
CA LYS A 311 -10.31 7.08 -16.08
C LYS A 311 -11.22 8.10 -16.72
N PHE A 312 -11.36 9.31 -16.14
CA PHE A 312 -12.17 10.38 -16.69
C PHE A 312 -11.68 10.81 -18.09
N LEU A 313 -10.39 11.10 -18.22
CA LEU A 313 -9.80 11.54 -19.50
C LEU A 313 -9.98 10.51 -20.62
N LEU A 314 -9.77 9.23 -20.32
CA LEU A 314 -9.82 8.16 -21.32
C LEU A 314 -11.24 7.70 -21.67
N ALA A 315 -12.22 7.91 -20.77
CA ALA A 315 -13.62 7.53 -20.98
C ALA A 315 -14.51 8.66 -21.46
N SER A 316 -14.04 9.92 -21.44
CA SER A 316 -14.84 11.08 -21.86
C SER A 316 -15.13 11.04 -23.35
N GLU A 317 -16.39 11.01 -23.73
CA GLU A 317 -16.84 11.09 -25.12
C GLU A 317 -16.49 12.44 -25.75
N VAL A 318 -16.54 13.52 -24.98
CA VAL A 318 -16.21 14.89 -25.43
C VAL A 318 -14.73 15.00 -25.83
N LEU A 319 -13.85 14.21 -25.20
CA LEU A 319 -12.42 14.19 -25.47
C LEU A 319 -12.02 13.11 -26.49
N ALA A 320 -12.92 12.21 -26.85
CA ALA A 320 -12.65 11.13 -27.79
C ALA A 320 -12.19 11.66 -29.15
N GLY A 321 -11.02 11.23 -29.60
CA GLY A 321 -10.42 11.65 -30.86
C GLY A 321 -9.87 13.08 -30.88
N ARG A 322 -9.91 13.81 -29.76
CA ARG A 322 -9.42 15.22 -29.68
C ARG A 322 -8.02 15.34 -29.07
N PHE A 323 -7.54 14.28 -28.42
CA PHE A 323 -6.17 14.20 -27.88
C PHE A 323 -5.63 12.76 -27.92
#